data_c34e62bb373b95016983923a305ce909
#
_entry.id   c34e62bb373b95016983923a305ce909
#
_cell.length_a   1.000
_cell.length_b   1.000
_cell.length_c   1.000
_cell.angle_alpha   90.00
_cell.angle_beta   90.00
_cell.angle_gamma   90.00
#
_symmetry.space_group_name_H-M   'P 1'
#
loop_
_entity.id
_entity.type
_entity.pdbx_description
1 polymer ?
#
loop_
_entity_poly.entity_id
_entity_poly.type
_entity_poly.pdbx_seq_one_letter_code
_entity_poly.pdbx_strand_id
1 'polypeptide(L)'
;NTRYQYPYIADTFPDKVNWDIKQIKILTIDIECESENGFPDPSVAAQPLISITVRDNITKKILVFGMGNFVNDRPDVIWRQCSTERDMIEKFAKFWTAHKPDVITGWNVKFFDIPYLMNRFKNLMGEDYISQFSPWGIVNEGTALGLGYNRQERYFDLLGIATLDYLDLYRKHTFVRRESYKL
;
A
#
# COMPACT_ATOMS: atom_id res chain seq x y z
N ASN A 1 -2.33 -18.78 -19.12
CA ASN A 1 -1.51 -18.08 -20.10
C ASN A 1 -2.18 -16.77 -20.50
N THR A 2 -1.92 -15.68 -19.76
CA THR A 2 -2.59 -14.38 -19.93
C THR A 2 -2.36 -13.71 -21.28
N ARG A 3 -1.39 -14.20 -22.08
CA ARG A 3 -1.02 -13.64 -23.39
C ARG A 3 -2.16 -13.68 -24.42
N TYR A 4 -3.07 -14.64 -24.28
CA TYR A 4 -4.14 -14.87 -25.25
C TYR A 4 -5.55 -14.53 -24.71
N GLN A 5 -5.67 -14.23 -23.43
CA GLN A 5 -6.97 -13.93 -22.83
C GLN A 5 -7.55 -12.61 -23.35
N TYR A 6 -6.75 -11.56 -23.37
CA TYR A 6 -7.23 -10.25 -23.85
C TYR A 6 -7.61 -10.25 -25.34
N PRO A 7 -6.76 -10.75 -26.27
CA PRO A 7 -7.18 -10.90 -27.68
C PRO A 7 -8.45 -11.73 -27.82
N TYR A 8 -8.56 -12.87 -27.15
CA TYR A 8 -9.75 -13.72 -27.19
C TYR A 8 -11.02 -12.98 -26.73
N ILE A 9 -10.94 -12.25 -25.63
CA ILE A 9 -12.08 -11.47 -25.11
C ILE A 9 -12.44 -10.35 -26.08
N ALA A 10 -11.45 -9.62 -26.60
CA ALA A 10 -11.68 -8.52 -27.54
C ALA A 10 -12.32 -9.00 -28.86
N ASP A 11 -11.87 -10.16 -29.37
CA ASP A 11 -12.41 -10.75 -30.60
C ASP A 11 -13.82 -11.37 -30.40
N THR A 12 -14.04 -12.00 -29.23
CA THR A 12 -15.30 -12.69 -28.95
C THR A 12 -16.41 -11.74 -28.47
N PHE A 13 -16.02 -10.67 -27.78
CA PHE A 13 -16.96 -9.73 -27.15
C PHE A 13 -16.55 -8.26 -27.42
N PRO A 14 -16.45 -7.82 -28.71
CA PRO A 14 -15.88 -6.51 -29.06
C PRO A 14 -16.63 -5.33 -28.42
N ASP A 15 -17.97 -5.47 -28.29
CA ASP A 15 -18.81 -4.40 -27.74
C ASP A 15 -18.85 -4.36 -26.21
N LYS A 16 -18.21 -5.32 -25.54
CA LYS A 16 -18.17 -5.43 -24.07
C LYS A 16 -16.83 -5.10 -23.46
N VAL A 17 -15.80 -4.87 -24.27
CA VAL A 17 -14.45 -4.49 -23.83
C VAL A 17 -14.38 -2.96 -23.75
N ASN A 18 -15.12 -2.38 -22.81
CA ASN A 18 -15.08 -0.95 -22.55
C ASN A 18 -14.12 -0.69 -21.39
N TRP A 19 -13.07 0.08 -21.67
CA TRP A 19 -12.15 0.52 -20.64
C TRP A 19 -12.75 1.69 -19.85
N ASP A 20 -12.91 1.49 -18.54
CA ASP A 20 -13.32 2.54 -17.62
C ASP A 20 -12.39 2.53 -16.39
N ILE A 21 -11.50 3.51 -16.30
CA ILE A 21 -10.57 3.69 -15.18
C ILE A 21 -11.30 3.85 -13.84
N LYS A 22 -12.57 4.29 -13.85
CA LYS A 22 -13.37 4.44 -12.63
C LYS A 22 -13.74 3.10 -12.00
N GLN A 23 -13.61 2.01 -12.72
CA GLN A 23 -13.82 0.66 -12.17
C GLN A 23 -12.60 0.14 -11.44
N ILE A 24 -11.42 0.72 -11.67
CA ILE A 24 -10.18 0.31 -11.00
C ILE A 24 -10.04 1.09 -9.70
N LYS A 25 -10.03 0.38 -8.58
CA LYS A 25 -9.83 0.95 -7.25
C LYS A 25 -8.35 1.05 -6.95
N ILE A 26 -7.86 2.28 -6.93
CA ILE A 26 -6.46 2.58 -6.62
C ILE A 26 -6.40 3.23 -5.24
N LEU A 27 -5.64 2.65 -4.32
CA LEU A 27 -5.30 3.25 -3.05
C LEU A 27 -3.87 3.78 -3.09
N THR A 28 -3.70 5.07 -2.83
CA THR A 28 -2.39 5.63 -2.47
C THR A 28 -2.21 5.48 -0.97
N ILE A 29 -1.10 4.90 -0.53
CA ILE A 29 -0.82 4.60 0.88
C ILE A 29 0.42 5.35 1.30
N ASP A 30 0.40 5.82 2.54
CA ASP A 30 1.52 6.41 3.25
C ASP A 30 1.38 6.14 4.75
N ILE A 31 2.49 5.87 5.44
CA ILE A 31 2.51 5.56 6.87
C ILE A 31 3.46 6.47 7.62
N GLU A 32 3.14 6.74 8.89
CA GLU A 32 4.04 7.38 9.84
C GLU A 32 4.35 6.43 10.99
N CYS A 33 5.63 6.33 11.34
CA CYS A 33 6.13 5.49 12.42
C CYS A 33 6.90 6.33 13.43
N GLU A 34 6.96 5.89 14.68
CA GLU A 34 7.90 6.47 15.64
C GLU A 34 9.34 6.29 15.16
N SER A 35 10.18 7.30 15.39
CA SER A 35 11.57 7.33 14.93
C SER A 35 12.57 7.74 16.01
N GLU A 36 12.19 7.67 17.30
CA GLU A 36 13.07 8.06 18.41
C GLU A 36 14.39 7.28 18.44
N ASN A 37 14.40 6.04 17.97
CA ASN A 37 15.56 5.16 17.91
C ASN A 37 16.21 5.06 16.51
N GLY A 38 16.04 6.09 15.67
CA GLY A 38 16.55 6.13 14.31
C GLY A 38 15.51 5.78 13.26
N PHE A 39 15.94 5.67 12.00
CA PHE A 39 15.02 5.39 10.88
C PHE A 39 14.41 3.99 11.02
N PRO A 40 13.08 3.85 10.96
CA PRO A 40 12.41 2.56 11.14
C PRO A 40 12.84 1.54 10.08
N ASP A 41 13.17 0.32 10.52
CA ASP A 41 13.51 -0.80 9.63
C ASP A 41 12.24 -1.57 9.26
N PRO A 42 11.81 -1.57 7.98
CA PRO A 42 10.60 -2.25 7.56
C PRO A 42 10.69 -3.78 7.68
N SER A 43 11.90 -4.35 7.74
CA SER A 43 12.07 -5.80 7.91
C SER A 43 11.82 -6.27 9.35
N VAL A 44 12.00 -5.38 10.33
CA VAL A 44 11.79 -5.65 11.76
C VAL A 44 10.47 -5.06 12.24
N ALA A 45 10.11 -3.87 11.76
CA ALA A 45 8.91 -3.11 12.12
C ALA A 45 8.71 -3.01 13.64
N ALA A 46 9.80 -2.61 14.36
CA ALA A 46 9.80 -2.60 15.81
C ALA A 46 9.03 -1.42 16.40
N GLN A 47 9.14 -0.24 15.76
CA GLN A 47 8.53 0.98 16.25
C GLN A 47 7.03 1.01 16.00
N PRO A 48 6.24 1.64 16.89
CA PRO A 48 4.80 1.80 16.68
C PRO A 48 4.44 2.62 15.45
N LEU A 49 3.32 2.26 14.82
CA LEU A 49 2.67 3.09 13.82
C LEU A 49 1.98 4.28 14.51
N ILE A 50 2.20 5.47 13.98
CA ILE A 50 1.52 6.71 14.41
C ILE A 50 0.24 6.90 13.60
N SER A 51 0.33 6.72 12.28
CA SER A 51 -0.83 6.81 11.40
C SER A 51 -0.68 5.95 10.15
N ILE A 52 -1.83 5.62 9.57
CA ILE A 52 -1.96 5.02 8.25
C ILE A 52 -2.87 5.92 7.42
N THR A 53 -2.36 6.46 6.33
CA THR A 53 -3.10 7.33 5.42
C THR A 53 -3.36 6.62 4.11
N VAL A 54 -4.61 6.67 3.65
CA VAL A 54 -4.98 6.16 2.33
C VAL A 54 -5.82 7.17 1.57
N ARG A 55 -5.53 7.33 0.28
CA ARG A 55 -6.33 8.13 -0.65
C ARG A 55 -6.99 7.21 -1.68
N ASP A 56 -8.29 7.30 -1.78
CA ASP A 56 -9.10 6.54 -2.75
C ASP A 56 -9.25 7.34 -4.05
N ASN A 57 -8.92 6.72 -5.18
CA ASN A 57 -9.03 7.36 -6.49
C ASN A 57 -10.47 7.55 -6.96
N ILE A 58 -11.44 6.78 -6.48
CA ILE A 58 -12.85 6.88 -6.88
C ILE A 58 -13.54 8.03 -6.14
N THR A 59 -13.52 7.97 -4.81
CA THR A 59 -14.18 8.97 -3.96
C THR A 59 -13.38 10.25 -3.80
N LYS A 60 -12.09 10.23 -4.14
CA LYS A 60 -11.11 11.31 -3.90
C LYS A 60 -10.91 11.66 -2.42
N LYS A 61 -11.47 10.86 -1.52
CA LYS A 61 -11.32 11.04 -0.08
C LYS A 61 -9.97 10.51 0.40
N ILE A 62 -9.47 11.15 1.45
CA ILE A 62 -8.29 10.74 2.20
C ILE A 62 -8.77 10.24 3.56
N LEU A 63 -8.51 8.98 3.86
CA LEU A 63 -8.77 8.41 5.17
C LEU A 63 -7.46 8.36 5.94
N VAL A 64 -7.48 8.88 7.16
CA VAL A 64 -6.34 8.85 8.07
C VAL A 64 -6.74 8.08 9.32
N PHE A 65 -6.12 6.94 9.53
CA PHE A 65 -6.25 6.17 10.77
C PHE A 65 -5.12 6.59 11.70
N GLY A 66 -5.43 7.08 12.88
CA GLY A 66 -4.41 7.57 13.81
C GLY A 66 -4.91 7.71 15.22
N MET A 67 -3.99 7.90 16.15
CA MET A 67 -4.26 8.09 17.58
C MET A 67 -4.30 9.58 17.91
N GLY A 68 -5.03 9.92 19.00
CA GLY A 68 -5.11 11.29 19.46
C GLY A 68 -6.22 12.11 18.81
N ASN A 69 -6.35 13.34 19.27
CA ASN A 69 -7.36 14.28 18.79
C ASN A 69 -6.79 15.09 17.62
N PHE A 70 -7.45 15.00 16.49
CA PHE A 70 -7.10 15.80 15.31
C PHE A 70 -8.30 16.65 14.89
N VAL A 71 -8.11 17.96 14.83
CA VAL A 71 -9.10 18.89 14.29
C VAL A 71 -8.83 19.02 12.80
N ASN A 72 -9.79 18.57 12.01
CA ASN A 72 -9.70 18.57 10.56
C ASN A 72 -10.62 19.62 9.95
N ASP A 73 -10.07 20.56 9.20
CA ASP A 73 -10.77 21.61 8.46
C ASP A 73 -10.95 21.29 6.97
N ARG A 74 -10.36 20.17 6.48
CA ARG A 74 -10.44 19.76 5.08
C ARG A 74 -11.62 18.81 4.84
N PRO A 75 -12.54 19.14 3.91
CA PRO A 75 -13.73 18.33 3.63
C PRO A 75 -13.44 17.01 2.91
N ASP A 76 -12.25 16.87 2.32
CA ASP A 76 -11.81 15.65 1.63
C ASP A 76 -11.09 14.67 2.55
N VAL A 77 -10.72 15.07 3.76
CA VAL A 77 -10.04 14.26 4.76
C VAL A 77 -11.04 13.69 5.77
N ILE A 78 -10.95 12.42 6.03
CA ILE A 78 -11.76 11.70 7.03
C ILE A 78 -10.81 11.15 8.08
N TRP A 79 -10.84 11.74 9.27
CA TRP A 79 -10.10 11.24 10.43
C TRP A 79 -10.82 10.06 11.06
N ARG A 80 -10.10 8.95 11.22
CA ARG A 80 -10.55 7.73 11.90
C ARG A 80 -9.77 7.58 13.20
N GLN A 81 -10.30 8.17 14.25
CA GLN A 81 -9.66 8.10 15.56
C GLN A 81 -9.57 6.66 16.06
N CYS A 82 -8.39 6.30 16.53
CA CYS A 82 -8.07 5.00 17.09
C CYS A 82 -7.63 5.17 18.56
N SER A 83 -8.03 4.23 19.41
CA SER A 83 -7.69 4.26 20.83
C SER A 83 -6.30 3.70 21.12
N THR A 84 -5.86 2.75 20.29
CA THR A 84 -4.56 2.07 20.38
C THR A 84 -4.07 1.74 18.99
N GLU A 85 -2.79 1.39 18.85
CA GLU A 85 -2.25 0.89 17.60
C GLU A 85 -2.97 -0.38 17.11
N ARG A 86 -3.33 -1.29 18.02
CA ARG A 86 -4.12 -2.48 17.68
C ARG A 86 -5.48 -2.13 17.10
N ASP A 87 -6.19 -1.18 17.71
CA ASP A 87 -7.48 -0.67 17.20
C ASP A 87 -7.31 -0.02 15.81
N MET A 88 -6.20 0.69 15.58
CA MET A 88 -5.86 1.26 14.28
C MET A 88 -5.68 0.17 13.21
N ILE A 89 -4.91 -0.88 13.52
CA ILE A 89 -4.69 -2.02 12.63
C ILE A 89 -6.02 -2.72 12.30
N GLU A 90 -6.87 -2.97 13.30
CA GLU A 90 -8.16 -3.62 13.10
C GLU A 90 -9.13 -2.78 12.24
N LYS A 91 -9.19 -1.47 12.49
CA LYS A 91 -10.01 -0.54 11.69
C LYS A 91 -9.51 -0.45 10.24
N PHE A 92 -8.19 -0.39 10.09
CA PHE A 92 -7.57 -0.39 8.75
C PHE A 92 -7.83 -1.70 8.00
N ALA A 93 -7.67 -2.85 8.64
CA ALA A 93 -7.96 -4.14 8.04
C ALA A 93 -9.44 -4.30 7.62
N LYS A 94 -10.38 -3.83 8.46
CA LYS A 94 -11.81 -3.78 8.10
C LYS A 94 -12.07 -2.90 6.87
N PHE A 95 -11.45 -1.73 6.83
CA PHE A 95 -11.53 -0.85 5.65
C PHE A 95 -10.97 -1.55 4.40
N TRP A 96 -9.76 -2.12 4.50
CA TRP A 96 -9.08 -2.77 3.38
C TRP A 96 -9.90 -3.92 2.80
N THR A 97 -10.36 -4.83 3.65
CA THR A 97 -11.15 -6.01 3.24
C THR A 97 -12.50 -5.64 2.63
N ALA A 98 -13.12 -4.56 3.09
CA ALA A 98 -14.36 -4.03 2.52
C ALA A 98 -14.13 -3.29 1.19
N HIS A 99 -13.02 -2.56 1.08
CA HIS A 99 -12.68 -1.76 -0.10
C HIS A 99 -12.18 -2.64 -1.25
N LYS A 100 -11.31 -3.61 -0.96
CA LYS A 100 -10.68 -4.52 -1.93
C LYS A 100 -10.02 -3.75 -3.08
N PRO A 101 -8.87 -3.10 -2.86
CA PRO A 101 -8.20 -2.36 -3.91
C PRO A 101 -7.70 -3.30 -5.02
N ASP A 102 -7.70 -2.82 -6.26
CA ASP A 102 -7.08 -3.49 -7.40
C ASP A 102 -5.59 -3.12 -7.51
N VAL A 103 -5.27 -1.88 -7.12
CA VAL A 103 -3.93 -1.33 -7.19
C VAL A 103 -3.61 -0.57 -5.91
N ILE A 104 -2.40 -0.76 -5.40
CA ILE A 104 -1.80 0.07 -4.37
C ILE A 104 -0.62 0.84 -4.95
N THR A 105 -0.48 2.09 -4.53
CA THR A 105 0.61 2.97 -4.95
C THR A 105 1.04 3.87 -3.79
N GLY A 106 2.21 4.45 -3.90
CA GLY A 106 2.82 5.36 -2.93
C GLY A 106 4.27 5.62 -3.29
N TRP A 107 4.93 6.44 -2.52
CA TRP A 107 6.36 6.72 -2.69
C TRP A 107 7.18 5.70 -1.92
N ASN A 108 7.95 4.86 -2.59
CA ASN A 108 8.70 3.74 -2.01
C ASN A 108 7.82 2.70 -1.29
N VAL A 109 6.55 2.63 -1.65
CA VAL A 109 5.53 1.80 -0.99
C VAL A 109 5.87 0.31 -1.01
N LYS A 110 6.56 -0.13 -2.08
CA LYS A 110 6.96 -1.53 -2.28
C LYS A 110 7.99 -2.00 -1.27
N PHE A 111 8.94 -1.14 -0.88
CA PHE A 111 10.07 -1.50 -0.04
C PHE A 111 10.02 -0.90 1.35
N PHE A 112 9.08 0.02 1.62
CA PHE A 112 8.92 0.61 2.94
C PHE A 112 7.51 0.38 3.52
N ASP A 113 6.48 1.04 3.00
CA ASP A 113 5.17 1.06 3.65
C ASP A 113 4.53 -0.33 3.75
N ILE A 114 4.44 -1.06 2.63
CA ILE A 114 3.84 -2.39 2.65
C ILE A 114 4.65 -3.38 3.49
N PRO A 115 5.98 -3.50 3.36
CA PRO A 115 6.76 -4.35 4.25
C PRO A 115 6.62 -3.97 5.72
N TYR A 116 6.62 -2.66 6.04
CA TYR A 116 6.45 -2.21 7.41
C TYR A 116 5.09 -2.61 7.98
N LEU A 117 4.01 -2.33 7.24
CA LEU A 117 2.66 -2.70 7.64
C LEU A 117 2.53 -4.23 7.86
N MET A 118 2.96 -5.03 6.88
CA MET A 118 2.83 -6.49 6.96
C MET A 118 3.61 -7.05 8.15
N ASN A 119 4.86 -6.63 8.35
CA ASN A 119 5.67 -7.10 9.47
C ASN A 119 5.12 -6.58 10.82
N ARG A 120 4.66 -5.33 10.90
CA ARG A 120 4.05 -4.80 12.11
C ARG A 120 2.77 -5.53 12.47
N PHE A 121 1.95 -5.87 11.47
CA PHE A 121 0.73 -6.64 11.68
C PHE A 121 1.03 -8.06 12.15
N LYS A 122 2.05 -8.74 11.59
CA LYS A 122 2.51 -10.03 12.10
C LYS A 122 2.95 -9.93 13.56
N ASN A 123 3.76 -8.94 13.90
CA ASN A 123 4.29 -8.73 15.25
C ASN A 123 3.19 -8.55 16.31
N LEU A 124 2.11 -7.84 15.97
CA LEU A 124 1.05 -7.49 16.93
C LEU A 124 -0.15 -8.43 16.91
N MET A 125 -0.45 -9.01 15.76
CA MET A 125 -1.69 -9.76 15.52
C MET A 125 -1.45 -11.25 15.21
N GLY A 126 -0.21 -11.63 14.91
CA GLY A 126 0.19 -13.00 14.52
C GLY A 126 0.38 -13.16 13.00
N GLU A 127 1.13 -14.19 12.62
CA GLU A 127 1.56 -14.44 11.22
C GLU A 127 0.39 -14.54 10.22
N ASP A 128 -0.67 -15.24 10.60
CA ASP A 128 -1.81 -15.47 9.69
C ASP A 128 -2.66 -14.22 9.44
N TYR A 129 -2.48 -13.18 10.27
CA TYR A 129 -3.31 -11.98 10.19
C TYR A 129 -3.19 -11.25 8.84
N ILE A 130 -2.02 -11.31 8.21
CA ILE A 130 -1.78 -10.60 6.95
C ILE A 130 -2.47 -11.23 5.74
N SER A 131 -2.91 -12.48 5.84
CA SER A 131 -3.59 -13.19 4.72
C SER A 131 -4.82 -12.43 4.21
N GLN A 132 -5.55 -11.76 5.09
CA GLN A 132 -6.74 -10.98 4.74
C GLN A 132 -6.47 -9.76 3.84
N PHE A 133 -5.21 -9.33 3.72
CA PHE A 133 -4.82 -8.21 2.85
C PHE A 133 -4.69 -8.60 1.39
N SER A 134 -4.69 -9.89 1.08
CA SER A 134 -4.86 -10.42 -0.27
C SER A 134 -6.30 -10.85 -0.51
N PRO A 135 -6.94 -10.50 -1.64
CA PRO A 135 -8.28 -10.98 -1.97
C PRO A 135 -8.35 -12.51 -2.11
N TRP A 136 -7.21 -13.17 -2.31
CA TRP A 136 -7.10 -14.63 -2.41
C TRP A 136 -6.53 -15.29 -1.14
N GLY A 137 -6.28 -14.51 -0.09
CA GLY A 137 -5.70 -15.00 1.16
C GLY A 137 -4.23 -15.41 1.06
N ILE A 138 -3.53 -15.00 0.01
CA ILE A 138 -2.14 -15.37 -0.26
C ILE A 138 -1.26 -14.13 -0.28
N VAL A 139 -0.30 -14.10 0.64
CA VAL A 139 0.72 -13.05 0.75
C VAL A 139 2.09 -13.72 0.66
N ASN A 140 2.84 -13.40 -0.38
CA ASN A 140 4.18 -13.94 -0.60
C ASN A 140 5.24 -12.92 -0.18
N GLU A 141 6.30 -13.40 0.46
CA GLU A 141 7.50 -12.61 0.70
C GLU A 141 8.52 -12.89 -0.39
N GLY A 142 9.15 -11.83 -0.88
CA GLY A 142 10.20 -11.91 -1.88
C GLY A 142 11.35 -10.96 -1.57
N THR A 143 12.43 -11.10 -2.33
CA THR A 143 13.54 -10.16 -2.33
C THR A 143 13.77 -9.63 -3.73
N ALA A 144 14.05 -8.35 -3.84
CA ALA A 144 14.44 -7.71 -5.09
C ALA A 144 15.58 -6.74 -4.85
N LEU A 145 16.28 -6.37 -5.91
CA LEU A 145 17.26 -5.30 -5.83
C LEU A 145 16.52 -3.99 -5.51
N GLY A 146 16.77 -3.48 -4.33
CA GLY A 146 16.22 -2.21 -3.89
C GLY A 146 16.78 -1.04 -4.68
N LEU A 147 16.22 0.12 -4.42
CA LEU A 147 16.54 1.38 -5.12
C LEU A 147 17.92 1.95 -4.77
N GLY A 148 18.63 1.36 -3.81
CA GLY A 148 20.01 1.66 -3.46
C GLY A 148 20.95 0.55 -3.94
N TYR A 149 21.94 0.90 -4.72
CA TYR A 149 22.97 0.03 -5.30
C TYR A 149 23.29 -1.22 -4.47
N ASN A 150 23.04 -2.41 -5.04
CA ASN A 150 23.42 -3.73 -4.54
C ASN A 150 22.81 -4.21 -3.21
N ARG A 151 21.79 -3.56 -2.65
CA ARG A 151 21.11 -4.07 -1.48
C ARG A 151 19.85 -4.84 -1.90
N GLN A 152 19.75 -6.09 -1.48
CA GLN A 152 18.50 -6.83 -1.55
C GLN A 152 17.53 -6.30 -0.48
N GLU A 153 16.35 -5.90 -0.92
CA GLU A 153 15.27 -5.45 -0.06
C GLU A 153 14.12 -6.45 -0.11
N ARG A 154 13.45 -6.64 1.00
CA ARG A 154 12.28 -7.49 1.10
C ARG A 154 11.04 -6.74 0.63
N TYR A 155 10.14 -7.45 -0.01
CA TYR A 155 8.84 -6.94 -0.38
C TYR A 155 7.77 -7.99 -0.14
N PHE A 156 6.51 -7.55 -0.07
CA PHE A 156 5.35 -8.43 0.00
C PHE A 156 4.55 -8.33 -1.29
N ASP A 157 4.19 -9.49 -1.84
CA ASP A 157 3.27 -9.62 -2.95
C ASP A 157 1.89 -10.03 -2.42
N LEU A 158 0.97 -9.09 -2.42
CA LEU A 158 -0.42 -9.30 -2.01
C LEU A 158 -1.19 -9.86 -3.22
N LEU A 159 -1.25 -11.16 -3.35
CA LEU A 159 -1.76 -11.81 -4.56
C LEU A 159 -3.18 -11.31 -4.91
N GLY A 160 -3.36 -10.85 -6.13
CA GLY A 160 -4.61 -10.23 -6.62
C GLY A 160 -4.64 -8.70 -6.53
N ILE A 161 -3.60 -8.06 -5.97
CA ILE A 161 -3.45 -6.60 -5.92
C ILE A 161 -2.15 -6.21 -6.62
N ALA A 162 -2.22 -5.28 -7.56
CA ALA A 162 -1.01 -4.77 -8.22
C ALA A 162 -0.35 -3.68 -7.35
N THR A 163 0.97 -3.80 -7.13
CA THR A 163 1.75 -2.75 -6.46
C THR A 163 2.48 -1.92 -7.53
N LEU A 164 2.12 -0.63 -7.62
CA LEU A 164 2.75 0.34 -8.50
C LEU A 164 3.50 1.39 -7.66
N ASP A 165 4.80 1.20 -7.49
CA ASP A 165 5.62 2.12 -6.74
C ASP A 165 5.89 3.40 -7.54
N TYR A 166 5.49 4.55 -6.98
CA TYR A 166 5.66 5.83 -7.65
C TYR A 166 7.14 6.24 -7.76
N LEU A 167 7.98 5.84 -6.81
CA LEU A 167 9.42 6.09 -6.88
C LEU A 167 10.07 5.33 -8.03
N ASP A 168 9.65 4.09 -8.29
CA ASP A 168 10.12 3.31 -9.44
C ASP A 168 9.74 3.98 -10.77
N LEU A 169 8.49 4.45 -10.86
CA LEU A 169 8.00 5.18 -12.04
C LEU A 169 8.75 6.50 -12.22
N TYR A 170 8.94 7.25 -11.14
CA TYR A 170 9.66 8.51 -11.17
C TYR A 170 11.09 8.34 -11.70
N ARG A 171 11.82 7.34 -11.18
CA ARG A 171 13.20 7.04 -11.62
C ARG A 171 13.28 6.59 -13.07
N LYS A 172 12.32 5.77 -13.50
CA LYS A 172 12.27 5.26 -14.88
C LYS A 172 12.04 6.37 -15.91
N HIS A 173 11.29 7.40 -15.54
CA HIS A 173 10.88 8.46 -16.45
C HIS A 173 11.56 9.81 -16.21
N THR A 174 12.44 9.91 -15.19
CA THR A 174 13.19 11.13 -14.89
C THR A 174 14.64 10.97 -15.26
N PHE A 175 15.11 11.76 -16.22
CA PHE A 175 16.50 11.72 -16.72
C PHE A 175 17.50 12.47 -15.83
N VAL A 176 17.02 13.23 -14.84
CA VAL A 176 17.87 13.98 -13.90
C VAL A 176 18.08 13.15 -12.65
N ARG A 177 19.33 12.75 -12.42
CA ARG A 177 19.71 12.05 -11.18
C ARG A 177 19.70 13.04 -10.03
N ARG A 178 18.94 12.74 -8.97
CA ARG A 178 18.92 13.52 -7.72
C ARG A 178 19.85 12.94 -6.70
N GLU A 179 20.39 13.80 -5.83
CA GLU A 179 21.25 13.37 -4.69
C GLU A 179 20.45 12.58 -3.65
N SER A 180 19.18 12.89 -3.49
CA SER A 180 18.26 12.19 -2.57
C SER A 180 16.89 12.06 -3.19
N TYR A 181 16.22 10.93 -2.90
CA TYR A 181 14.83 10.63 -3.24
C TYR A 181 13.93 10.60 -2.01
N LYS A 182 14.39 11.14 -0.87
CA LYS A 182 13.54 11.37 0.30
C LYS A 182 12.56 12.51 -0.01
N LEU A 183 11.30 12.33 0.41
CA LEU A 183 10.29 13.38 0.43
C LEU A 183 10.53 14.32 1.61
#